data_1f76d48eea9ae1e681ae2e2de57df280
#
_entry.id   1f76d48eea9ae1e681ae2e2de57df280
#
_cell.length_a   1.000
_cell.length_b   1.000
_cell.length_c   1.000
_cell.angle_alpha   90.00
_cell.angle_beta   90.00
_cell.angle_gamma   90.00
#
_symmetry.space_group_name_H-M   'P 1'
#
loop_
_entity.id
_entity.type
_entity.pdbx_description
1 polymer ?
#
loop_
_entity_poly.entity_id
_entity_poly.type
_entity_poly.pdbx_seq_one_letter_code
_entity_poly.pdbx_strand_id
1 'polypeptide(L)'
;MASSLPTEKLDKGNYGSWSYKMHHYLLGHKYWSYVEGLNKVAPKPTHKDFPVWEQAASRVLYYLAACVNDQMLGYIQGAKTLKQTWENLKKIFATSTTARKL
;
A
#
# COMPACT_ATOMS: atom_id res chain seq x y z
N MET A 1 -6.36 -20.84 5.03
CA MET A 1 -6.30 -20.47 4.97
C MET A 1 -6.42 -19.58 4.67
N ALA A 2 -6.55 -19.75 4.74
CA ALA A 2 -6.99 -18.75 4.13
C ALA A 2 -6.27 -17.54 4.16
N SER A 3 -6.24 -17.01 3.14
CA SER A 3 -5.66 -15.74 3.01
C SER A 3 -6.35 -14.76 3.92
N SER A 4 -5.62 -13.98 4.63
CA SER A 4 -6.21 -12.91 5.41
C SER A 4 -6.28 -11.63 4.65
N LEU A 5 -5.99 -11.64 3.39
CA LEU A 5 -6.00 -10.42 2.59
C LEU A 5 -7.37 -9.76 2.65
N PRO A 6 -7.45 -8.48 2.94
CA PRO A 6 -8.73 -7.78 2.92
C PRO A 6 -9.36 -7.87 1.54
N THR A 7 -10.66 -8.13 1.51
CA THR A 7 -11.35 -8.28 0.24
C THR A 7 -12.00 -6.98 -0.21
N GLU A 8 -12.13 -6.03 0.67
CA GLU A 8 -12.72 -4.74 0.33
C GLU A 8 -11.77 -3.97 -0.56
N LYS A 9 -12.27 -3.52 -1.70
CA LYS A 9 -11.45 -2.73 -2.61
C LYS A 9 -11.63 -1.26 -2.35
N LEU A 10 -10.55 -0.52 -2.46
CA LEU A 10 -10.58 0.91 -2.30
C LEU A 10 -11.42 1.54 -3.40
N ASP A 11 -12.35 2.38 -2.99
CA ASP A 11 -13.23 3.08 -3.90
C ASP A 11 -13.55 4.43 -3.30
N LYS A 12 -14.35 5.22 -4.00
CA LYS A 12 -14.78 6.50 -3.47
C LYS A 12 -15.57 6.28 -2.21
N GLY A 13 -15.27 6.94 -1.17
CA GLY A 13 -16.07 6.90 0.03
C GLY A 13 -15.71 5.86 1.06
N ASN A 14 -14.78 4.95 0.77
CA ASN A 14 -14.41 3.97 1.78
C ASN A 14 -12.95 4.08 2.21
N TYR A 15 -12.28 5.19 1.90
CA TYR A 15 -10.86 5.30 2.23
C TYR A 15 -10.59 5.13 3.72
N GLY A 16 -11.44 5.71 4.56
CA GLY A 16 -11.22 5.62 6.00
C GLY A 16 -11.17 4.18 6.50
N SER A 17 -12.19 3.40 6.16
CA SER A 17 -12.22 2.02 6.62
C SER A 17 -11.18 1.17 5.87
N TRP A 18 -11.00 1.43 4.59
CA TRP A 18 -10.03 0.68 3.80
C TRP A 18 -8.61 0.89 4.33
N SER A 19 -8.23 2.14 4.58
CA SER A 19 -6.87 2.43 5.02
C SER A 19 -6.61 1.89 6.42
N TYR A 20 -7.62 1.94 7.29
CA TYR A 20 -7.49 1.37 8.61
C TYR A 20 -7.22 -0.13 8.54
N LYS A 21 -8.01 -0.83 7.74
CA LYS A 21 -7.86 -2.28 7.63
C LYS A 21 -6.54 -2.65 6.97
N MET A 22 -6.17 -1.96 5.91
CA MET A 22 -4.93 -2.26 5.21
C MET A 22 -3.72 -1.95 6.09
N HIS A 23 -3.76 -0.84 6.82
CA HIS A 23 -2.68 -0.49 7.73
C HIS A 23 -2.43 -1.61 8.73
N HIS A 24 -3.49 -2.10 9.35
CA HIS A 24 -3.33 -3.14 10.36
C HIS A 24 -2.99 -4.49 9.76
N TYR A 25 -3.48 -4.75 8.55
CA TYR A 25 -3.07 -5.96 7.86
C TYR A 25 -1.56 -5.98 7.62
N LEU A 26 -1.03 -4.88 7.11
CA LEU A 26 0.40 -4.78 6.84
C LEU A 26 1.20 -4.77 8.12
N LEU A 27 0.72 -4.07 9.13
CA LEU A 27 1.40 -4.00 10.41
C LEU A 27 1.48 -5.39 11.04
N GLY A 28 0.40 -6.15 10.97
CA GLY A 28 0.37 -7.49 11.53
C GLY A 28 1.30 -8.47 10.82
N HIS A 29 1.60 -8.22 9.57
CA HIS A 29 2.55 -9.04 8.81
C HIS A 29 3.96 -8.47 8.85
N LYS A 30 4.19 -7.43 9.64
CA LYS A 30 5.50 -6.77 9.75
C LYS A 30 5.93 -6.11 8.45
N TYR A 31 4.97 -5.71 7.65
CA TYR A 31 5.25 -5.05 6.37
C TYR A 31 5.05 -3.55 6.40
N TRP A 32 4.45 -3.01 7.47
CA TRP A 32 4.14 -1.60 7.47
C TRP A 32 5.38 -0.71 7.38
N SER A 33 6.50 -1.15 7.94
CA SER A 33 7.73 -0.36 7.87
C SER A 33 8.23 -0.18 6.44
N TYR A 34 7.85 -1.07 5.54
CA TYR A 34 8.19 -0.91 4.12
C TYR A 34 7.42 0.26 3.52
N VAL A 35 6.18 0.44 3.93
CA VAL A 35 5.36 1.55 3.46
C VAL A 35 5.85 2.86 4.06
N GLU A 36 6.16 2.86 5.35
CA GLU A 36 6.66 4.06 6.00
C GLU A 36 8.02 4.51 5.47
N GLY A 37 8.82 3.56 5.03
CA GLY A 37 10.15 3.86 4.51
C GLY A 37 11.16 4.24 5.59
N LEU A 38 10.83 4.04 6.86
CA LEU A 38 11.71 4.48 7.93
C LEU A 38 12.95 3.61 8.06
N ASN A 39 12.77 2.32 8.00
CA ASN A 39 13.88 1.39 8.19
C ASN A 39 14.12 0.52 6.97
N LYS A 40 13.47 0.82 5.88
CA LYS A 40 13.48 -0.08 4.73
C LYS A 40 13.87 0.66 3.48
N VAL A 41 15.05 1.24 3.52
CA VAL A 41 15.61 1.82 2.31
C VAL A 41 15.99 0.66 1.39
N ALA A 42 15.63 0.77 0.13
CA ALA A 42 15.94 -0.29 -0.83
C ALA A 42 17.44 -0.50 -0.91
N PRO A 43 17.94 -1.72 -0.68
CA PRO A 43 19.36 -1.98 -0.87
C PRO A 43 19.69 -1.90 -2.36
N LYS A 44 20.98 -1.79 -2.65
CA LYS A 44 21.42 -1.83 -4.03
C LYS A 44 21.14 -3.22 -4.61
N PRO A 45 20.83 -3.32 -5.90
CA PRO A 45 20.55 -4.63 -6.49
C PRO A 45 21.67 -5.65 -6.31
N THR A 46 22.88 -5.19 -6.08
CA THR A 46 24.01 -6.09 -5.87
C THR A 46 24.19 -6.49 -4.42
N HIS A 47 23.44 -5.88 -3.51
CA HIS A 47 23.56 -6.19 -2.09
C HIS A 47 22.93 -7.55 -1.79
N LYS A 48 23.54 -8.27 -0.84
CA LYS A 48 23.08 -9.62 -0.51
C LYS A 48 21.64 -9.64 0.01
N ASP A 49 21.17 -8.55 0.61
CA ASP A 49 19.82 -8.48 1.17
C ASP A 49 18.77 -8.06 0.15
N PHE A 50 19.20 -7.71 -1.06
CA PHE A 50 18.25 -7.22 -2.05
C PHE A 50 17.14 -8.22 -2.38
N PRO A 51 17.45 -9.51 -2.60
CA PRO A 51 16.36 -10.44 -2.96
C PRO A 51 15.29 -10.55 -1.88
N VAL A 52 15.69 -10.51 -0.61
CA VAL A 52 14.73 -10.58 0.48
C VAL A 52 13.90 -9.32 0.53
N TRP A 53 14.56 -8.18 0.40
CA TRP A 53 13.85 -6.90 0.39
C TRP A 53 12.88 -6.82 -0.79
N GLU A 54 13.35 -7.20 -1.97
CA GLU A 54 12.53 -7.14 -3.17
C GLU A 54 11.28 -8.01 -3.04
N GLN A 55 11.45 -9.21 -2.48
CA GLN A 55 10.33 -10.12 -2.31
C GLN A 55 9.29 -9.52 -1.36
N ALA A 56 9.72 -8.95 -0.24
CA ALA A 56 8.79 -8.35 0.70
C ALA A 56 8.10 -7.14 0.10
N ALA A 57 8.86 -6.29 -0.57
CA ALA A 57 8.29 -5.09 -1.18
C ALA A 57 7.28 -5.44 -2.26
N SER A 58 7.58 -6.47 -3.05
CA SER A 58 6.65 -6.92 -4.09
C SER A 58 5.37 -7.48 -3.50
N ARG A 59 5.49 -8.16 -2.37
CA ARG A 59 4.31 -8.70 -1.71
C ARG A 59 3.39 -7.58 -1.21
N VAL A 60 3.97 -6.54 -0.63
CA VAL A 60 3.20 -5.39 -0.18
C VAL A 60 2.52 -4.71 -1.38
N LEU A 61 3.27 -4.54 -2.45
CA LEU A 61 2.73 -3.91 -3.64
C LEU A 61 1.57 -4.72 -4.21
N TYR A 62 1.70 -6.04 -4.20
CA TYR A 62 0.63 -6.90 -4.66
C TYR A 62 -0.64 -6.73 -3.80
N TYR A 63 -0.46 -6.67 -2.48
CA TYR A 63 -1.62 -6.48 -1.60
C TYR A 63 -2.34 -5.18 -1.91
N LEU A 64 -1.57 -4.10 -2.11
CA LEU A 64 -2.18 -2.82 -2.43
C LEU A 64 -2.88 -2.88 -3.78
N ALA A 65 -2.23 -3.49 -4.77
CA ALA A 65 -2.81 -3.58 -6.10
C ALA A 65 -4.07 -4.45 -6.12
N ALA A 66 -4.08 -5.52 -5.34
CA ALA A 66 -5.22 -6.43 -5.30
C ALA A 66 -6.42 -5.81 -4.60
N CYS A 67 -6.19 -4.83 -3.76
CA CYS A 67 -7.25 -4.22 -2.96
C CYS A 67 -7.64 -2.83 -3.44
N VAL A 68 -7.33 -2.51 -4.68
CA VAL A 68 -7.85 -1.29 -5.28
C VAL A 68 -8.54 -1.64 -6.59
N ASN A 69 -9.39 -0.76 -7.03
CA ASN A 69 -10.06 -0.88 -8.30
C ASN A 69 -9.05 -0.84 -9.43
N ASP A 70 -9.29 -1.57 -10.51
CA ASP A 70 -8.36 -1.58 -11.64
C ASP A 70 -8.11 -0.17 -12.18
N GLN A 71 -9.11 0.68 -12.11
CA GLN A 71 -8.97 2.04 -12.59
C GLN A 71 -7.96 2.84 -11.76
N MET A 72 -7.70 2.37 -10.55
CA MET A 72 -6.78 3.06 -9.65
C MET A 72 -5.35 2.54 -9.75
N LEU A 73 -5.14 1.49 -10.54
CA LEU A 73 -3.80 0.92 -10.65
C LEU A 73 -2.78 1.92 -11.18
N GLY A 74 -3.23 2.89 -11.97
CA GLY A 74 -2.32 3.91 -12.48
C GLY A 74 -1.62 4.69 -11.39
N TYR A 75 -2.29 4.89 -10.26
CA TYR A 75 -1.69 5.62 -9.13
C TYR A 75 -0.63 4.80 -8.42
N ILE A 76 -0.73 3.48 -8.54
CA ILE A 76 0.25 2.57 -7.95
C ILE A 76 1.41 2.36 -8.89
N GLN A 77 1.11 2.13 -10.16
CA GLN A 77 2.14 1.82 -11.15
C GLN A 77 3.09 2.98 -11.38
N GLY A 78 2.61 4.21 -11.22
CA GLY A 78 3.44 5.37 -11.44
C GLY A 78 4.29 5.76 -10.24
N ALA A 79 4.09 5.13 -9.09
CA ALA A 79 4.83 5.48 -7.90
C ALA A 79 6.18 4.78 -7.89
N LYS A 80 7.19 5.45 -7.35
CA LYS A 80 8.56 4.92 -7.32
C LYS A 80 8.87 4.15 -6.06
N THR A 81 8.11 4.38 -4.99
CA THR A 81 8.33 3.71 -3.71
C THR A 81 6.99 3.31 -3.12
N LEU A 82 7.03 2.37 -2.18
CA LEU A 82 5.82 1.96 -1.48
C LEU A 82 5.24 3.12 -0.68
N LYS A 83 6.09 3.95 -0.10
CA LYS A 83 5.63 5.12 0.62
C LYS A 83 4.88 6.05 -0.32
N GLN A 84 5.42 6.26 -1.51
CA GLN A 84 4.76 7.12 -2.48
C GLN A 84 3.43 6.51 -2.94
N THR A 85 3.39 5.20 -3.14
CA THR A 85 2.15 4.52 -3.48
C THR A 85 1.07 4.82 -2.46
N TRP A 86 1.41 4.64 -1.18
CA TRP A 86 0.46 4.87 -0.10
C TRP A 86 0.02 6.33 -0.06
N GLU A 87 0.99 7.24 -0.19
CA GLU A 87 0.68 8.67 -0.15
C GLU A 87 -0.18 9.11 -1.33
N ASN A 88 0.05 8.52 -2.50
CA ASN A 88 -0.78 8.83 -3.66
C ASN A 88 -2.24 8.47 -3.39
N LEU A 89 -2.47 7.28 -2.85
CA LEU A 89 -3.82 6.84 -2.56
C LEU A 89 -4.45 7.72 -1.48
N LYS A 90 -3.70 8.04 -0.45
CA LYS A 90 -4.19 8.89 0.62
C LYS A 90 -4.56 10.27 0.09
N LYS A 91 -3.68 10.84 -0.71
CA LYS A 91 -3.91 12.19 -1.23
C LYS A 91 -5.19 12.29 -2.04
N ILE A 92 -5.44 11.27 -2.84
CA ILE A 92 -6.58 11.30 -3.74
C ILE A 92 -7.87 11.00 -2.99
N PHE A 93 -7.88 9.95 -2.18
CA PHE A 93 -9.12 9.47 -1.59
C PHE A 93 -9.45 10.13 -0.27
N ALA A 94 -8.45 10.47 0.54
CA ALA A 94 -8.72 11.15 1.79
C ALA A 94 -9.23 12.57 1.54
N THR A 95 -8.65 13.25 0.58
CA THR A 95 -9.08 14.60 0.23
C THR A 95 -10.53 14.58 -0.26
N SER A 96 -10.84 13.62 -1.10
CA SER A 96 -12.19 13.47 -1.62
C SER A 96 -13.20 13.22 -0.51
N THR A 97 -12.83 12.34 0.42
CA THR A 97 -13.70 12.04 1.55
C THR A 97 -13.90 13.26 2.44
N THR A 98 -12.83 13.99 2.68
CA THR A 98 -12.91 15.20 3.50
C THR A 98 -13.81 16.24 2.86
N ALA A 99 -13.68 16.42 1.57
CA ALA A 99 -14.52 17.38 0.86
C ALA A 99 -16.00 17.04 1.00
N ARG A 100 -16.33 15.77 1.00
CA ARG A 100 -17.71 15.35 1.08
C ARG A 100 -18.34 15.61 2.43
N LYS A 101 -17.54 15.76 3.45
CA LYS A 101 -18.07 16.06 4.78
C LYS A 101 -18.56 17.50 4.91
N LEU A 102 -18.13 18.31 4.01
CA LEU A 102 -18.56 19.69 4.04
C LEU A 102 -19.92 19.87 3.42
#